data_d9e9a8d0d073e94ab8e68601ebe85eb4
#
_entry.id   d9e9a8d0d073e94ab8e68601ebe85eb4
#
_cell.length_a   1.000
_cell.length_b   1.000
_cell.length_c   1.000
_cell.angle_alpha   90.00
_cell.angle_beta   90.00
_cell.angle_gamma   90.00
#
_symmetry.space_group_name_H-M   'P 1'
#
loop_
_entity.id
_entity.type
_entity.pdbx_description
1 polymer ?
#
loop_
_entity_poly.entity_id
_entity_poly.type
_entity_poly.pdbx_seq_one_letter_code
_entity_poly.pdbx_strand_id
1 'polypeptide(L)'
;MKRVQRSRAAEKAVDQESLKPARRGGLDVNTSSRAKRSREYLTADEIGKLLTAAKSATRNPVRDYAALLLMFRHGLRVSELCSIKLSDIDVKHKTFHVNRLKDCDSGPHELYNGEPAAVKAWLVERAKMKVPANCDTLFVSERRRPLSRITMWHMIGLVAKAAGLAHLDIHPHMLRHSCGYALVNKGTDIRIIQGYLGHRAISSTVRYTTLDTRRFAKLF
;
A
#
# COMPACT_ATOMS: atom_id res chain seq x y z
N MET A 1 -44.58 51.96 26.80
CA MET A 1 -45.48 51.75 28.00
C MET A 1 -45.08 50.39 28.59
N LYS A 2 -44.65 50.51 29.82
CA LYS A 2 -44.89 49.68 31.03
C LYS A 2 -44.42 48.24 30.90
N ARG A 3 -43.36 47.90 31.55
CA ARG A 3 -43.06 47.64 33.00
C ARG A 3 -43.16 46.16 33.28
N VAL A 4 -42.08 45.54 33.62
CA VAL A 4 -41.43 45.47 34.93
C VAL A 4 -41.80 44.20 35.67
N GLN A 5 -40.84 43.48 35.99
CA GLN A 5 -40.32 43.01 37.28
C GLN A 5 -40.67 41.59 37.71
N ARG A 6 -39.60 40.91 38.00
CA ARG A 6 -39.07 40.44 39.30
C ARG A 6 -39.69 39.11 39.75
N SER A 7 -39.07 38.20 40.38
CA SER A 7 -37.78 38.07 41.06
C SER A 7 -37.77 36.74 41.80
N ARG A 8 -36.57 36.26 42.05
CA ARG A 8 -36.11 35.52 43.22
C ARG A 8 -36.81 34.18 43.55
N ALA A 9 -36.00 33.18 43.55
CA ALA A 9 -35.13 32.65 44.60
C ALA A 9 -35.84 31.61 45.48
N ALA A 10 -35.19 30.55 45.64
CA ALA A 10 -34.81 29.74 46.81
C ALA A 10 -34.62 28.29 46.31
N GLU A 11 -33.48 27.74 46.29
CA GLU A 11 -32.64 27.22 47.39
C GLU A 11 -33.29 26.02 48.10
N LYS A 12 -32.53 24.92 48.02
CA LYS A 12 -32.48 23.75 48.91
C LYS A 12 -33.52 22.65 48.74
N ALA A 13 -33.06 21.50 48.29
CA ALA A 13 -32.97 20.34 49.19
C ALA A 13 -32.12 19.26 48.52
N VAL A 14 -31.05 18.91 49.15
CA VAL A 14 -30.29 17.66 49.04
C VAL A 14 -31.22 16.56 49.48
N ASP A 15 -31.38 15.50 48.68
CA ASP A 15 -31.51 14.19 49.30
C ASP A 15 -30.93 13.09 48.40
N GLN A 16 -30.30 12.23 49.09
CA GLN A 16 -29.47 11.09 48.68
C GLN A 16 -30.32 9.94 48.14
N GLU A 17 -29.61 9.09 47.47
CA GLU A 17 -29.88 7.65 47.42
C GLU A 17 -30.71 7.12 46.26
N SER A 18 -30.00 6.62 45.27
CA SER A 18 -30.05 5.17 45.01
C SER A 18 -28.98 4.79 44.00
N LEU A 19 -27.91 4.20 44.52
CA LEU A 19 -26.98 3.36 43.76
C LEU A 19 -27.75 2.23 43.10
N LYS A 20 -27.80 2.25 41.77
CA LYS A 20 -28.04 1.02 40.98
C LYS A 20 -26.72 0.52 40.43
N PRO A 21 -26.39 -0.77 40.61
CA PRO A 21 -25.13 -1.31 40.17
C PRO A 21 -25.04 -1.29 38.65
N ALA A 22 -23.93 -0.77 38.12
CA ALA A 22 -23.56 -0.84 36.73
C ALA A 22 -23.55 -2.30 36.27
N ARG A 23 -24.39 -2.62 35.30
CA ARG A 23 -24.30 -3.88 34.56
C ARG A 23 -22.91 -3.97 33.90
N ARG A 24 -22.07 -4.81 34.43
CA ARG A 24 -20.87 -5.30 33.76
C ARG A 24 -21.31 -6.10 32.52
N GLY A 25 -21.50 -5.40 31.41
CA GLY A 25 -21.48 -5.96 30.09
C GLY A 25 -20.04 -5.95 29.62
N GLY A 26 -19.27 -6.94 30.00
CA GLY A 26 -17.97 -7.19 29.40
C GLY A 26 -18.21 -7.58 27.94
N LEU A 27 -18.11 -6.62 27.03
CA LEU A 27 -17.72 -6.93 25.68
C LEU A 27 -16.24 -7.30 25.77
N ASP A 28 -15.98 -8.58 25.91
CA ASP A 28 -14.71 -9.16 25.56
C ASP A 28 -14.50 -8.86 24.07
N VAL A 29 -13.97 -7.68 23.81
CA VAL A 29 -13.32 -7.41 22.54
C VAL A 29 -12.15 -8.36 22.54
N ASN A 30 -12.37 -9.51 21.91
CA ASN A 30 -11.35 -10.45 21.56
C ASN A 30 -10.34 -9.69 20.67
N THR A 31 -9.45 -8.99 21.33
CA THR A 31 -8.18 -8.56 20.75
C THR A 31 -7.42 -9.83 20.49
N SER A 32 -7.78 -10.50 19.38
CA SER A 32 -6.92 -11.51 18.80
C SER A 32 -5.55 -10.86 18.75
N SER A 33 -4.65 -11.33 19.58
CA SER A 33 -3.26 -10.93 19.61
C SER A 33 -2.71 -11.14 18.22
N ARG A 34 -2.75 -10.09 17.43
CA ARG A 34 -2.13 -10.03 16.12
C ARG A 34 -0.65 -10.24 16.43
N ALA A 35 -0.17 -11.47 16.24
CA ALA A 35 1.20 -11.82 16.51
C ALA A 35 2.07 -10.73 15.90
N LYS A 36 2.88 -10.04 16.74
CA LYS A 36 3.66 -8.87 16.34
C LYS A 36 4.51 -9.31 15.17
N ARG A 37 4.21 -8.80 13.96
CA ARG A 37 4.91 -9.18 12.74
C ARG A 37 6.40 -8.96 12.97
N SER A 38 7.21 -9.97 12.68
CA SER A 38 8.65 -9.91 12.92
C SER A 38 9.33 -8.83 12.05
N ARG A 39 8.70 -8.48 10.90
CA ARG A 39 9.19 -7.43 10.00
C ARG A 39 8.08 -6.97 9.05
N GLU A 40 8.23 -5.76 8.53
CA GLU A 40 7.29 -5.07 7.63
C GLU A 40 7.79 -5.01 6.17
N TYR A 41 8.74 -5.85 5.79
CA TYR A 41 9.30 -5.91 4.43
C TYR A 41 9.65 -7.35 4.03
N LEU A 42 9.82 -7.58 2.75
CA LEU A 42 10.26 -8.84 2.16
C LEU A 42 11.73 -8.73 1.74
N THR A 43 12.48 -9.82 1.91
CA THR A 43 13.83 -9.94 1.40
C THR A 43 13.84 -10.05 -0.14
N ALA A 44 15.01 -9.87 -0.75
CA ALA A 44 15.15 -10.01 -2.20
C ALA A 44 14.72 -11.40 -2.71
N ASP A 45 15.05 -12.46 -1.95
CA ASP A 45 14.67 -13.83 -2.27
C ASP A 45 13.14 -14.04 -2.19
N GLU A 46 12.49 -13.49 -1.16
CA GLU A 46 11.03 -13.56 -1.00
C GLU A 46 10.29 -12.77 -2.07
N ILE A 47 10.81 -11.61 -2.47
CA ILE A 47 10.30 -10.86 -3.62
C ILE A 47 10.44 -11.70 -4.90
N GLY A 48 11.58 -12.36 -5.11
CA GLY A 48 11.80 -13.26 -6.25
C GLY A 48 10.79 -14.39 -6.28
N LYS A 49 10.54 -15.06 -5.14
CA LYS A 49 9.52 -16.12 -5.01
C LYS A 49 8.11 -15.58 -5.29
N LEU A 50 7.76 -14.42 -4.73
CA LEU A 50 6.47 -13.79 -4.93
C LEU A 50 6.23 -13.45 -6.41
N LEU A 51 7.19 -12.82 -7.07
CA LEU A 51 7.08 -12.47 -8.49
C LEU A 51 7.04 -13.70 -9.39
N THR A 52 7.78 -14.77 -9.05
CA THR A 52 7.73 -16.03 -9.78
C THR A 52 6.36 -16.68 -9.66
N ALA A 53 5.81 -16.78 -8.46
CA ALA A 53 4.48 -17.32 -8.23
C ALA A 53 3.38 -16.51 -8.94
N ALA A 54 3.53 -15.17 -9.03
CA ALA A 54 2.57 -14.31 -9.70
C ALA A 54 2.34 -14.68 -11.18
N LYS A 55 3.31 -15.33 -11.82
CA LYS A 55 3.21 -15.72 -13.24
C LYS A 55 2.24 -16.89 -13.48
N SER A 56 1.76 -17.56 -12.45
CA SER A 56 0.89 -18.74 -12.59
C SER A 56 -0.19 -18.90 -11.50
N ALA A 57 -0.09 -18.17 -10.38
CA ALA A 57 -0.89 -18.43 -9.19
C ALA A 57 -2.34 -17.95 -9.27
N THR A 58 -2.68 -17.11 -10.23
CA THR A 58 -3.98 -16.44 -10.31
C THR A 58 -4.65 -16.65 -11.66
N ARG A 59 -5.90 -16.19 -11.79
CA ARG A 59 -6.63 -16.24 -13.06
C ARG A 59 -6.08 -15.28 -14.12
N ASN A 60 -5.39 -14.20 -13.70
CA ASN A 60 -4.82 -13.19 -14.60
C ASN A 60 -3.33 -13.00 -14.32
N PRO A 61 -2.51 -14.04 -14.55
CA PRO A 61 -1.11 -14.05 -14.13
C PRO A 61 -0.28 -12.95 -14.81
N VAL A 62 -0.57 -12.63 -16.07
CA VAL A 62 0.12 -11.56 -16.81
C VAL A 62 -0.12 -10.20 -16.20
N ARG A 63 -1.38 -9.89 -15.84
CA ARG A 63 -1.75 -8.67 -15.14
C ARG A 63 -1.09 -8.58 -13.78
N ASP A 64 -1.23 -9.65 -13.01
CA ASP A 64 -0.86 -9.67 -11.60
C ASP A 64 0.66 -9.61 -11.43
N TYR A 65 1.40 -10.26 -12.32
CA TYR A 65 2.86 -10.13 -12.38
C TYR A 65 3.28 -8.69 -12.71
N ALA A 66 2.71 -8.06 -13.75
CA ALA A 66 3.03 -6.68 -14.11
C ALA A 66 2.68 -5.70 -12.97
N ALA A 67 1.53 -5.88 -12.33
CA ALA A 67 1.09 -5.05 -11.21
C ALA A 67 2.04 -5.17 -10.00
N LEU A 68 2.40 -6.39 -9.60
CA LEU A 68 3.33 -6.63 -8.48
C LEU A 68 4.73 -6.11 -8.77
N LEU A 69 5.22 -6.29 -10.00
CA LEU A 69 6.53 -5.84 -10.43
C LEU A 69 6.64 -4.31 -10.33
N LEU A 70 5.69 -3.57 -10.91
CA LEU A 70 5.64 -2.11 -10.81
C LEU A 70 5.46 -1.64 -9.36
N MET A 71 4.60 -2.32 -8.61
CA MET A 71 4.34 -1.96 -7.21
C MET A 71 5.61 -2.07 -6.36
N PHE A 72 6.38 -3.14 -6.52
CA PHE A 72 7.65 -3.32 -5.81
C PHE A 72 8.70 -2.33 -6.29
N ARG A 73 8.96 -2.23 -7.59
CA ARG A 73 10.09 -1.45 -8.10
C ARG A 73 9.93 0.04 -7.94
N HIS A 74 8.72 0.56 -8.16
CA HIS A 74 8.42 1.99 -8.01
C HIS A 74 7.89 2.36 -6.62
N GLY A 75 7.81 1.39 -5.71
CA GLY A 75 7.34 1.61 -4.35
C GLY A 75 5.93 2.19 -4.29
N LEU A 76 5.04 1.77 -5.20
CA LEU A 76 3.70 2.33 -5.32
C LEU A 76 2.82 1.97 -4.12
N ARG A 77 2.00 2.92 -3.68
CA ARG A 77 0.85 2.59 -2.85
C ARG A 77 -0.19 1.83 -3.68
N VAL A 78 -0.98 0.97 -3.03
CA VAL A 78 -2.00 0.20 -3.75
C VAL A 78 -3.01 1.09 -4.49
N SER A 79 -3.36 2.24 -3.93
CA SER A 79 -4.23 3.21 -4.57
C SER A 79 -3.58 3.89 -5.77
N GLU A 80 -2.28 4.20 -5.70
CA GLU A 80 -1.50 4.73 -6.82
C GLU A 80 -1.47 3.72 -7.97
N LEU A 81 -1.18 2.44 -7.69
CA LEU A 81 -1.23 1.38 -8.70
C LEU A 81 -2.61 1.28 -9.37
N CYS A 82 -3.68 1.28 -8.58
CA CYS A 82 -5.04 1.13 -9.09
C CYS A 82 -5.50 2.33 -9.95
N SER A 83 -4.88 3.50 -9.76
CA SER A 83 -5.23 4.74 -10.49
C SER A 83 -4.33 5.03 -11.69
N ILE A 84 -3.32 4.21 -11.98
CA ILE A 84 -2.46 4.39 -13.16
C ILE A 84 -3.32 4.39 -14.42
N LYS A 85 -3.12 5.39 -15.25
CA LYS A 85 -3.78 5.51 -16.57
C LYS A 85 -2.90 4.95 -17.68
N LEU A 86 -3.52 4.63 -18.80
CA LEU A 86 -2.79 4.25 -20.01
C LEU A 86 -1.85 5.35 -20.49
N SER A 87 -2.23 6.62 -20.29
CA SER A 87 -1.40 7.79 -20.64
C SER A 87 -0.20 8.00 -19.73
N ASP A 88 -0.20 7.40 -18.53
CA ASP A 88 0.92 7.54 -17.58
C ASP A 88 2.11 6.67 -17.94
N ILE A 89 1.98 5.72 -18.87
CA ILE A 89 3.02 4.76 -19.19
C ILE A 89 3.32 4.73 -20.69
N ASP A 90 4.56 4.98 -21.03
CA ASP A 90 5.09 4.86 -22.39
C ASP A 90 6.11 3.73 -22.46
N VAL A 91 5.65 2.59 -22.97
CA VAL A 91 6.50 1.38 -23.08
C VAL A 91 7.61 1.55 -24.13
N LYS A 92 7.37 2.37 -25.17
CA LYS A 92 8.33 2.63 -26.25
C LYS A 92 9.52 3.44 -25.75
N HIS A 93 9.24 4.52 -25.02
CA HIS A 93 10.26 5.40 -24.45
C HIS A 93 10.69 4.96 -23.04
N LYS A 94 10.14 3.85 -22.53
CA LYS A 94 10.41 3.29 -21.20
C LYS A 94 10.17 4.30 -20.06
N THR A 95 9.19 5.16 -20.19
CA THR A 95 8.83 6.15 -19.17
C THR A 95 7.53 5.79 -18.50
N PHE A 96 7.45 6.12 -17.22
CA PHE A 96 6.29 5.90 -16.39
C PHE A 96 6.09 7.11 -15.47
N HIS A 97 4.98 7.82 -15.62
CA HIS A 97 4.64 8.93 -14.74
C HIS A 97 3.94 8.41 -13.49
N VAL A 98 4.56 8.60 -12.33
CA VAL A 98 3.99 8.17 -11.05
C VAL A 98 3.23 9.31 -10.43
N ASN A 99 1.89 9.20 -10.43
CA ASN A 99 1.00 10.16 -9.76
C ASN A 99 0.94 9.84 -8.27
N ARG A 100 1.67 10.62 -7.46
CA ARG A 100 1.67 10.45 -6.00
C ARG A 100 0.42 11.08 -5.39
N LEU A 101 -0.16 10.39 -4.43
CA LEU A 101 -1.29 10.90 -3.66
C LEU A 101 -0.77 11.75 -2.49
N LYS A 102 -1.53 12.82 -2.14
CA LYS A 102 -1.31 13.66 -0.96
C LYS A 102 -0.05 14.54 -1.03
N ASP A 103 -0.06 15.57 -1.84
CA ASP A 103 0.95 16.66 -1.86
C ASP A 103 2.42 16.16 -1.89
N CYS A 104 2.63 15.00 -2.52
CA CYS A 104 3.95 14.46 -2.76
C CYS A 104 4.33 14.70 -4.20
N ASP A 105 5.61 14.94 -4.45
CA ASP A 105 6.13 15.16 -5.79
C ASP A 105 5.80 13.96 -6.69
N SER A 106 4.97 14.22 -7.70
CA SER A 106 4.74 13.31 -8.82
C SER A 106 5.85 13.49 -9.83
N GLY A 107 6.31 12.43 -10.45
CA GLY A 107 7.42 12.56 -11.39
C GLY A 107 7.57 11.37 -12.32
N PRO A 108 8.41 11.54 -13.34
CA PRO A 108 8.74 10.46 -14.24
C PRO A 108 9.66 9.46 -13.55
N HIS A 109 9.35 8.19 -13.75
CA HIS A 109 10.21 7.06 -13.45
C HIS A 109 10.59 6.37 -14.76
N GLU A 110 11.76 5.77 -14.81
CA GLU A 110 12.13 4.90 -15.94
C GLU A 110 11.65 3.47 -15.68
N LEU A 111 11.23 2.78 -16.74
CA LEU A 111 10.93 1.35 -16.71
C LEU A 111 12.22 0.54 -16.99
N TYR A 112 12.60 -0.29 -16.03
CA TYR A 112 13.84 -1.07 -16.10
C TYR A 112 13.58 -2.58 -16.27
N ASN A 113 14.59 -3.26 -16.82
CA ASN A 113 14.76 -4.73 -16.71
C ASN A 113 13.47 -5.58 -16.65
N GLY A 114 12.82 -5.77 -17.80
CA GLY A 114 11.64 -6.65 -17.91
C GLY A 114 10.30 -5.98 -17.61
N GLU A 115 10.27 -4.76 -17.05
CA GLU A 115 9.01 -4.03 -16.84
C GLU A 115 8.33 -3.66 -18.16
N PRO A 116 9.04 -3.12 -19.17
CA PRO A 116 8.42 -2.85 -20.47
C PRO A 116 7.80 -4.10 -21.09
N ALA A 117 8.47 -5.25 -20.98
CA ALA A 117 7.96 -6.51 -21.49
C ALA A 117 6.71 -6.99 -20.73
N ALA A 118 6.72 -6.89 -19.39
CA ALA A 118 5.58 -7.25 -18.54
C ALA A 118 4.36 -6.36 -18.82
N VAL A 119 4.56 -5.05 -18.92
CA VAL A 119 3.49 -4.10 -19.24
C VAL A 119 2.96 -4.32 -20.64
N LYS A 120 3.84 -4.51 -21.63
CA LYS A 120 3.43 -4.83 -23.01
C LYS A 120 2.59 -6.10 -23.08
N ALA A 121 3.02 -7.15 -22.40
CA ALA A 121 2.27 -8.41 -22.34
C ALA A 121 0.87 -8.18 -21.73
N TRP A 122 0.79 -7.41 -20.66
CA TRP A 122 -0.50 -7.06 -20.06
C TRP A 122 -1.38 -6.22 -20.99
N LEU A 123 -0.83 -5.22 -21.69
CA LEU A 123 -1.59 -4.40 -22.63
C LEU A 123 -2.20 -5.24 -23.77
N VAL A 124 -1.48 -6.28 -24.24
CA VAL A 124 -2.01 -7.24 -25.22
C VAL A 124 -3.22 -7.99 -24.64
N GLU A 125 -3.12 -8.52 -23.43
CA GLU A 125 -4.24 -9.22 -22.79
C GLU A 125 -5.41 -8.26 -22.48
N ARG A 126 -5.12 -7.05 -22.02
CA ARG A 126 -6.14 -6.02 -21.77
C ARG A 126 -6.93 -5.66 -23.02
N ALA A 127 -6.27 -5.57 -24.17
CA ALA A 127 -6.92 -5.29 -25.46
C ALA A 127 -7.96 -6.37 -25.83
N LYS A 128 -7.68 -7.64 -25.53
CA LYS A 128 -8.63 -8.74 -25.75
C LYS A 128 -9.87 -8.68 -24.87
N MET A 129 -9.80 -7.98 -23.73
CA MET A 129 -10.88 -7.95 -22.73
C MET A 129 -12.07 -7.08 -23.13
N LYS A 130 -12.03 -6.33 -24.23
CA LYS A 130 -13.10 -5.38 -24.66
C LYS A 130 -13.47 -4.42 -23.51
N VAL A 131 -12.47 -3.80 -22.89
CA VAL A 131 -12.66 -2.81 -21.82
C VAL A 131 -13.43 -1.60 -22.36
N PRO A 132 -14.43 -1.04 -21.64
CA PRO A 132 -15.15 0.14 -22.08
C PRO A 132 -14.23 1.33 -22.39
N ALA A 133 -14.53 2.10 -23.42
CA ALA A 133 -13.70 3.22 -23.90
C ALA A 133 -13.48 4.31 -22.83
N ASN A 134 -14.42 4.47 -21.92
CA ASN A 134 -14.31 5.42 -20.78
C ASN A 134 -13.45 4.90 -19.63
N CYS A 135 -12.92 3.68 -19.69
CA CYS A 135 -12.02 3.12 -18.68
C CYS A 135 -10.57 3.25 -19.14
N ASP A 136 -9.93 4.34 -18.77
CA ASP A 136 -8.54 4.68 -19.13
C ASP A 136 -7.48 4.09 -18.20
N THR A 137 -7.87 3.37 -17.13
CA THR A 137 -6.93 2.78 -16.18
C THR A 137 -6.13 1.64 -16.80
N LEU A 138 -4.84 1.59 -16.45
CA LEU A 138 -3.92 0.54 -16.92
C LEU A 138 -4.39 -0.84 -16.45
N PHE A 139 -4.65 -0.99 -15.16
CA PHE A 139 -5.04 -2.27 -14.56
C PHE A 139 -6.55 -2.38 -14.37
N VAL A 140 -7.14 -3.40 -14.97
CA VAL A 140 -8.58 -3.68 -14.89
C VAL A 140 -8.84 -5.07 -14.31
N SER A 141 -10.00 -5.21 -13.68
CA SER A 141 -10.52 -6.49 -13.18
C SER A 141 -11.14 -7.33 -14.31
N GLU A 142 -11.46 -8.59 -14.05
CA GLU A 142 -12.22 -9.46 -14.96
C GLU A 142 -13.58 -8.84 -15.38
N ARG A 143 -14.14 -7.99 -14.52
CA ARG A 143 -15.38 -7.24 -14.79
C ARG A 143 -15.14 -6.01 -15.65
N ARG A 144 -13.95 -5.83 -16.23
CA ARG A 144 -13.57 -4.71 -17.10
C ARG A 144 -13.71 -3.33 -16.45
N ARG A 145 -13.57 -3.27 -15.13
CA ARG A 145 -13.57 -2.04 -14.31
C ARG A 145 -12.18 -1.82 -13.71
N PRO A 146 -11.84 -0.60 -13.31
CA PRO A 146 -10.59 -0.33 -12.62
C PRO A 146 -10.35 -1.34 -11.50
N LEU A 147 -9.10 -1.76 -11.35
CA LEU A 147 -8.70 -2.70 -10.30
C LEU A 147 -8.88 -2.04 -8.93
N SER A 148 -9.51 -2.73 -7.98
CA SER A 148 -9.74 -2.18 -6.65
C SER A 148 -8.62 -2.57 -5.66
N ARG A 149 -8.46 -1.76 -4.61
CA ARG A 149 -7.53 -2.07 -3.51
C ARG A 149 -7.82 -3.41 -2.85
N ILE A 150 -9.10 -3.76 -2.71
CA ILE A 150 -9.54 -5.04 -2.14
C ILE A 150 -9.12 -6.20 -3.04
N THR A 151 -9.34 -6.06 -4.36
CA THR A 151 -8.91 -7.08 -5.33
C THR A 151 -7.39 -7.28 -5.29
N MET A 152 -6.61 -6.20 -5.21
CA MET A 152 -5.16 -6.27 -5.07
C MET A 152 -4.74 -6.97 -3.78
N TRP A 153 -5.41 -6.67 -2.68
CA TRP A 153 -5.12 -7.31 -1.39
C TRP A 153 -5.35 -8.81 -1.44
N HIS A 154 -6.48 -9.26 -1.98
CA HIS A 154 -6.78 -10.68 -2.18
C HIS A 154 -5.81 -11.36 -3.13
N MET A 155 -5.47 -10.71 -4.23
CA MET A 155 -4.51 -11.22 -5.21
C MET A 155 -3.14 -11.45 -4.57
N ILE A 156 -2.64 -10.48 -3.81
CA ILE A 156 -1.36 -10.59 -3.09
C ILE A 156 -1.39 -11.80 -2.13
N GLY A 157 -2.48 -12.00 -1.39
CA GLY A 157 -2.65 -13.15 -0.50
C GLY A 157 -2.61 -14.50 -1.23
N LEU A 158 -3.26 -14.59 -2.40
CA LEU A 158 -3.21 -15.80 -3.23
C LEU A 158 -1.80 -16.09 -3.74
N VAL A 159 -1.12 -15.06 -4.25
CA VAL A 159 0.26 -15.17 -4.75
C VAL A 159 1.22 -15.52 -3.61
N ALA A 160 1.07 -14.90 -2.44
CA ALA A 160 1.87 -15.20 -1.26
C ALA A 160 1.71 -16.67 -0.82
N LYS A 161 0.49 -17.18 -0.84
CA LYS A 161 0.21 -18.59 -0.54
C LYS A 161 0.91 -19.51 -1.53
N ALA A 162 0.81 -19.23 -2.83
CA ALA A 162 1.46 -20.02 -3.88
C ALA A 162 3.00 -19.95 -3.82
N ALA A 163 3.54 -18.83 -3.34
CA ALA A 163 4.97 -18.65 -3.12
C ALA A 163 5.52 -19.32 -1.84
N GLY A 164 4.66 -19.97 -1.03
CA GLY A 164 5.04 -20.55 0.27
C GLY A 164 5.28 -19.48 1.36
N LEU A 165 4.78 -18.26 1.17
CA LEU A 165 5.01 -17.11 2.04
C LEU A 165 3.77 -16.70 2.86
N ALA A 166 2.77 -17.57 2.96
CA ALA A 166 1.52 -17.27 3.66
C ALA A 166 1.70 -16.87 5.13
N HIS A 167 2.74 -17.41 5.78
CA HIS A 167 3.08 -17.13 7.17
C HIS A 167 3.51 -15.67 7.44
N LEU A 168 3.87 -14.91 6.39
CA LEU A 168 4.30 -13.51 6.51
C LEU A 168 3.15 -12.50 6.49
N ASP A 169 1.90 -12.95 6.24
CA ASP A 169 0.72 -12.07 6.12
C ASP A 169 1.00 -10.86 5.21
N ILE A 170 1.44 -11.16 3.97
CA ILE A 170 1.93 -10.15 3.03
C ILE A 170 0.80 -9.23 2.59
N HIS A 171 1.04 -7.94 2.68
CA HIS A 171 0.10 -6.89 2.28
C HIS A 171 0.79 -5.81 1.41
N PRO A 172 0.00 -4.98 0.70
CA PRO A 172 0.54 -4.01 -0.27
C PRO A 172 1.67 -3.11 0.24
N HIS A 173 1.58 -2.63 1.50
CA HIS A 173 2.61 -1.76 2.06
C HIS A 173 3.97 -2.45 2.25
N MET A 174 3.98 -3.78 2.47
CA MET A 174 5.25 -4.52 2.58
C MET A 174 6.05 -4.46 1.28
N LEU A 175 5.39 -4.50 0.10
CA LEU A 175 6.07 -4.35 -1.19
C LEU A 175 6.76 -2.99 -1.32
N ARG A 176 6.07 -1.93 -0.89
CA ARG A 176 6.63 -0.58 -0.87
C ARG A 176 7.78 -0.45 0.13
N HIS A 177 7.65 -1.04 1.31
CA HIS A 177 8.74 -1.10 2.27
C HIS A 177 9.93 -1.88 1.73
N SER A 178 9.68 -3.01 1.05
CA SER A 178 10.72 -3.81 0.40
C SER A 178 11.47 -3.01 -0.68
N CYS A 179 10.78 -2.15 -1.44
CA CYS A 179 11.42 -1.20 -2.36
C CYS A 179 12.37 -0.27 -1.61
N GLY A 180 11.91 0.36 -0.53
CA GLY A 180 12.72 1.25 0.30
C GLY A 180 13.97 0.55 0.84
N TYR A 181 13.82 -0.63 1.40
CA TYR A 181 14.96 -1.44 1.88
C TYR A 181 15.91 -1.84 0.75
N ALA A 182 15.38 -2.23 -0.42
CA ALA A 182 16.23 -2.59 -1.56
C ALA A 182 17.07 -1.40 -2.05
N LEU A 183 16.51 -0.19 -2.08
CA LEU A 183 17.23 1.03 -2.43
C LEU A 183 18.31 1.39 -1.41
N VAL A 184 17.95 1.31 -0.13
CA VAL A 184 18.91 1.53 0.97
C VAL A 184 20.05 0.52 0.91
N ASN A 185 19.78 -0.75 0.66
CA ASN A 185 20.80 -1.80 0.55
C ASN A 185 21.72 -1.63 -0.67
N LYS A 186 21.27 -0.92 -1.71
CA LYS A 186 22.09 -0.51 -2.85
C LYS A 186 22.96 0.73 -2.57
N GLY A 187 22.87 1.31 -1.37
CA GLY A 187 23.63 2.51 -1.01
C GLY A 187 23.03 3.82 -1.54
N THR A 188 21.78 3.81 -2.00
CA THR A 188 21.11 5.02 -2.49
C THR A 188 20.94 6.03 -1.35
N ASP A 189 21.20 7.30 -1.65
CA ASP A 189 21.01 8.40 -0.69
C ASP A 189 19.57 8.49 -0.19
N ILE A 190 19.40 8.79 1.10
CA ILE A 190 18.09 8.78 1.76
C ILE A 190 17.14 9.86 1.23
N ARG A 191 17.68 10.99 0.76
CA ARG A 191 16.89 12.06 0.14
C ARG A 191 16.36 11.63 -1.23
N ILE A 192 17.19 10.93 -2.00
CA ILE A 192 16.77 10.34 -3.27
C ILE A 192 15.65 9.31 -3.03
N ILE A 193 15.81 8.43 -2.01
CA ILE A 193 14.77 7.46 -1.65
C ILE A 193 13.50 8.16 -1.20
N GLN A 194 13.60 9.24 -0.43
CA GLN A 194 12.46 10.05 -0.01
C GLN A 194 11.66 10.56 -1.22
N GLY A 195 12.34 11.20 -2.18
CA GLY A 195 11.73 11.70 -3.41
C GLY A 195 11.16 10.56 -4.26
N TYR A 196 11.94 9.49 -4.47
CA TYR A 196 11.52 8.32 -5.26
C TYR A 196 10.24 7.67 -4.72
N LEU A 197 10.14 7.51 -3.42
CA LEU A 197 8.96 6.95 -2.78
C LEU A 197 7.83 7.98 -2.60
N GLY A 198 8.10 9.27 -2.73
CA GLY A 198 7.14 10.33 -2.41
C GLY A 198 6.76 10.30 -0.94
N HIS A 199 7.74 10.42 -0.05
CA HIS A 199 7.52 10.58 1.39
C HIS A 199 7.57 12.05 1.76
N ARG A 200 6.48 12.59 2.31
CA ARG A 200 6.42 13.97 2.78
C ARG A 200 7.44 14.25 3.89
N ALA A 201 7.56 13.35 4.85
CA ALA A 201 8.50 13.48 5.96
C ALA A 201 9.66 12.50 5.79
N ILE A 202 10.89 12.98 5.99
CA ILE A 202 12.11 12.17 5.94
C ILE A 202 12.09 11.03 6.97
N SER A 203 11.46 11.24 8.12
CA SER A 203 11.28 10.22 9.17
C SER A 203 10.64 8.93 8.66
N SER A 204 9.76 9.03 7.66
CA SER A 204 9.17 7.86 6.98
C SER A 204 10.18 7.05 6.19
N THR A 205 11.30 7.67 5.78
CA THR A 205 12.38 7.05 5.01
C THR A 205 13.50 6.55 5.93
N VAL A 206 13.79 7.28 7.02
CA VAL A 206 14.82 6.93 8.01
C VAL A 206 14.58 5.53 8.59
N ARG A 207 13.34 5.07 8.70
CA ARG A 207 13.01 3.71 9.16
C ARG A 207 13.73 2.59 8.36
N TYR A 208 14.12 2.86 7.12
CA TYR A 208 14.83 1.89 6.29
C TYR A 208 16.33 1.80 6.61
N THR A 209 16.87 2.79 7.31
CA THR A 209 18.31 2.83 7.66
C THR A 209 18.64 2.14 8.97
N THR A 210 17.65 1.93 9.85
CA THR A 210 17.84 1.47 11.23
C THR A 210 18.12 -0.03 11.37
N LEU A 211 18.08 -0.83 10.29
CA LEU A 211 18.03 -2.29 10.41
C LEU A 211 19.25 -3.05 9.91
N ASP A 212 20.28 -2.42 9.36
CA ASP A 212 21.44 -3.16 8.86
C ASP A 212 22.75 -2.74 9.52
N THR A 213 23.04 -3.36 10.67
CA THR A 213 24.32 -3.24 11.35
C THR A 213 25.51 -3.70 10.50
N ARG A 214 25.30 -4.55 9.48
CA ARG A 214 26.32 -5.00 8.53
C ARG A 214 26.89 -3.87 7.67
N ARG A 215 26.21 -2.73 7.59
CA ARG A 215 26.72 -1.53 6.91
C ARG A 215 27.92 -0.93 7.63
N PHE A 216 27.95 -1.04 8.94
CA PHE A 216 29.09 -0.55 9.74
C PHE A 216 30.33 -1.41 9.54
N ALA A 217 30.17 -2.70 9.25
CA ALA A 217 31.28 -3.61 8.97
C ALA A 217 32.05 -3.29 7.68
N LYS A 218 31.51 -2.43 6.81
CA LYS A 218 32.16 -1.96 5.58
C LYS A 218 32.85 -0.60 5.73
N LEU A 219 32.76 0.02 6.90
CA LEU A 219 33.39 1.32 7.18
C LEU A 219 34.79 1.17 7.78
N PHE A 220 35.15 -0.01 8.15
CA PHE A 220 36.44 -0.42 8.72
C PHE A 220 36.96 -1.65 7.95
#